data_2ab5b5e9a438eacaf5379976201f19e9
#
_entry.id   2ab5b5e9a438eacaf5379976201f19e9
#
_cell.length_a   1.000
_cell.length_b   1.000
_cell.length_c   1.000
_cell.angle_alpha   90.00
_cell.angle_beta   90.00
_cell.angle_gamma   90.00
#
_symmetry.space_group_name_H-M   'P 1'
#
loop_
_entity.id
_entity.type
_entity.pdbx_description
1 polymer ?
#
loop_
_entity_poly.entity_id
_entity_poly.type
_entity_poly.pdbx_seq_one_letter_code
_entity_poly.pdbx_strand_id
1 'polypeptide(L)'
;HEDKYYNSKLEVRAREFNHITIDKNRGILKKTSDDKDKFIGEIKWYLKLPADVEYVRPRIFDYSTSYVNPYVSMEYYAYHTVHELFLYGDLTLQQWIDIFNRIRFVCDDFKRYTVQDANIRQALEEMYLTKTLQRFEKMKKDERFLAFFESPITVNGKKYQPLEKIIVALETAIPEMLYDVDTFNIIHGDLCFANIMVDSNFSFIKVIDPRGKFGTYDIYGDFRYELAKLFHSVDGKYDFIIKDLFDLDYNIETSCINYRIQDRKREFNLYKVFLDTFAAEIGNDLRKVELIEALLFLSMIPLHGESIRHQMVMLGTGLEILNRVVNIQVEGEE
;
A
#
# COMPACT_ATOMS: atom_id res chain seq x y z
N HIS A 1 6.76 30.31 10.71
CA HIS A 1 6.69 28.93 11.22
C HIS A 1 5.78 28.04 10.35
N GLU A 2 4.65 28.55 9.84
CA GLU A 2 3.75 27.83 8.95
C GLU A 2 4.39 27.47 7.59
N ASP A 3 5.14 28.39 6.99
CA ASP A 3 5.80 28.14 5.69
C ASP A 3 6.87 27.04 5.74
N LYS A 4 7.60 26.90 6.85
CA LYS A 4 8.55 25.79 7.04
C LYS A 4 7.83 24.43 7.22
N TYR A 5 6.68 24.44 7.90
CA TYR A 5 5.87 23.25 8.11
C TYR A 5 5.24 22.77 6.79
N TYR A 6 4.72 23.68 5.96
CA TYR A 6 4.17 23.34 4.64
C TYR A 6 5.24 22.87 3.65
N ASN A 7 6.42 23.47 3.65
CA ASN A 7 7.52 23.03 2.80
C ASN A 7 8.05 21.66 3.23
N SER A 8 8.13 21.38 4.53
CA SER A 8 8.50 20.04 5.02
C SER A 8 7.45 18.98 4.66
N LYS A 9 6.16 19.33 4.61
CA LYS A 9 5.10 18.41 4.12
C LYS A 9 5.25 18.09 2.63
N LEU A 10 5.70 19.02 1.82
CA LEU A 10 5.93 18.81 0.39
C LEU A 10 7.14 17.94 0.11
N GLU A 11 8.23 18.12 0.85
CA GLU A 11 9.42 17.28 0.77
C GLU A 11 9.14 15.82 1.18
N VAL A 12 8.24 15.63 2.14
CA VAL A 12 7.83 14.29 2.60
C VAL A 12 6.93 13.55 1.59
N ARG A 13 6.20 14.29 0.75
CA ARG A 13 5.32 13.71 -0.29
C ARG A 13 6.02 13.45 -1.62
N ALA A 14 7.11 14.14 -1.91
CA ALA A 14 7.89 13.90 -3.11
C ALA A 14 8.80 12.69 -2.89
N ARG A 15 8.50 11.53 -3.53
CA ARG A 15 9.52 10.51 -3.75
C ARG A 15 10.63 11.13 -4.58
N GLU A 16 11.86 10.65 -4.47
CA GLU A 16 13.06 11.19 -5.14
C GLU A 16 12.88 11.52 -6.64
N PHE A 17 11.90 10.90 -7.31
CA PHE A 17 11.62 11.05 -8.73
C PHE A 17 10.49 12.04 -9.06
N ASN A 18 9.78 12.60 -8.08
CA ASN A 18 8.65 13.49 -8.30
C ASN A 18 9.02 14.94 -7.98
N HIS A 19 8.72 15.84 -8.91
CA HIS A 19 8.89 17.26 -8.73
C HIS A 19 7.53 17.94 -8.64
N ILE A 20 7.28 18.61 -7.50
CA ILE A 20 6.01 19.28 -7.21
C ILE A 20 6.26 20.77 -7.03
N THR A 21 5.49 21.58 -7.74
CA THR A 21 5.43 23.03 -7.54
C THR A 21 4.01 23.46 -7.20
N ILE A 22 3.85 24.39 -6.26
CA ILE A 22 2.54 24.89 -5.82
C ILE A 22 2.49 26.40 -6.00
N ASP A 23 1.49 26.86 -6.77
CA ASP A 23 1.04 28.24 -6.79
C ASP A 23 -0.07 28.42 -5.75
N LYS A 24 0.29 28.87 -4.55
CA LYS A 24 -0.66 29.07 -3.45
C LYS A 24 -1.70 30.15 -3.76
N ASN A 25 -1.36 31.15 -4.58
CA ASN A 25 -2.26 32.25 -4.92
C ASN A 25 -3.39 31.78 -5.84
N ARG A 26 -3.08 30.80 -6.71
CA ARG A 26 -4.05 30.21 -7.64
C ARG A 26 -4.65 28.90 -7.15
N GLY A 27 -4.10 28.34 -6.09
CA GLY A 27 -4.52 27.01 -5.60
C GLY A 27 -4.20 25.89 -6.60
N ILE A 28 -3.06 25.98 -7.31
CA ILE A 28 -2.66 25.03 -8.34
C ILE A 28 -1.40 24.30 -7.90
N LEU A 29 -1.45 22.96 -7.99
CA LEU A 29 -0.30 22.08 -7.87
C LEU A 29 0.08 21.56 -9.26
N LYS A 30 1.36 21.68 -9.64
CA LYS A 30 1.90 21.04 -10.83
C LYS A 30 2.88 19.95 -10.41
N LYS A 31 2.70 18.74 -10.98
CA LYS A 31 3.55 17.58 -10.76
C LYS A 31 4.21 17.15 -12.06
N THR A 32 5.49 16.80 -11.99
CA THR A 32 6.27 16.09 -13.00
C THR A 32 7.01 14.92 -12.36
N SER A 33 7.51 13.96 -13.14
CA SER A 33 8.27 12.83 -12.61
C SER A 33 9.32 12.35 -13.60
N ASP A 34 10.44 11.85 -13.07
CA ASP A 34 11.48 11.19 -13.86
C ASP A 34 11.11 9.76 -14.23
N ASP A 35 10.26 9.09 -13.42
CA ASP A 35 9.64 7.80 -13.74
C ASP A 35 8.43 8.02 -14.66
N LYS A 36 8.73 8.25 -15.94
CA LYS A 36 7.74 8.68 -16.93
C LYS A 36 6.66 7.64 -17.20
N ASP A 37 7.01 6.36 -17.27
CA ASP A 37 6.04 5.30 -17.56
C ASP A 37 4.98 5.19 -16.46
N LYS A 38 5.43 5.17 -15.21
CA LYS A 38 4.55 5.15 -14.05
C LYS A 38 3.70 6.42 -13.97
N PHE A 39 4.31 7.58 -14.20
CA PHE A 39 3.63 8.86 -14.11
C PHE A 39 2.58 9.07 -15.21
N ILE A 40 2.86 8.63 -16.43
CA ILE A 40 1.85 8.63 -17.51
C ILE A 40 0.67 7.73 -17.14
N GLY A 41 0.92 6.58 -16.49
CA GLY A 41 -0.13 5.72 -15.95
C GLY A 41 -1.00 6.45 -14.91
N GLU A 42 -0.38 7.17 -13.98
CA GLU A 42 -1.08 8.02 -13.00
C GLU A 42 -1.98 9.07 -13.67
N ILE A 43 -1.43 9.82 -14.65
CA ILE A 43 -2.20 10.84 -15.38
C ILE A 43 -3.40 10.18 -16.11
N LYS A 44 -3.18 9.06 -16.78
CA LYS A 44 -4.24 8.32 -17.49
C LYS A 44 -5.34 7.85 -16.54
N TRP A 45 -4.99 7.44 -15.32
CA TRP A 45 -5.97 7.06 -14.31
C TRP A 45 -6.91 8.22 -13.99
N TYR A 46 -6.38 9.43 -13.73
CA TYR A 46 -7.20 10.60 -13.49
C TYR A 46 -8.15 10.94 -14.65
N LEU A 47 -7.69 10.75 -15.88
CA LEU A 47 -8.45 11.11 -17.08
C LEU A 47 -9.51 10.07 -17.48
N LYS A 48 -9.33 8.81 -17.09
CA LYS A 48 -10.21 7.70 -17.48
C LYS A 48 -11.32 7.39 -16.48
N LEU A 49 -11.29 8.03 -15.31
CA LEU A 49 -12.38 7.85 -14.35
C LEU A 49 -13.72 8.28 -14.97
N PRO A 50 -14.79 7.49 -14.77
CA PRO A 50 -16.15 7.90 -15.11
C PRO A 50 -16.55 9.21 -14.43
N ALA A 51 -17.34 10.04 -15.11
CA ALA A 51 -17.67 11.39 -14.67
C ALA A 51 -18.32 11.45 -13.27
N ASP A 52 -19.11 10.45 -12.91
CA ASP A 52 -19.81 10.36 -11.63
C ASP A 52 -18.90 9.94 -10.46
N VAL A 53 -17.69 9.47 -10.73
CA VAL A 53 -16.69 9.16 -9.70
C VAL A 53 -15.46 10.10 -9.74
N GLU A 54 -15.44 11.07 -10.65
CA GLU A 54 -14.36 12.07 -10.71
C GLU A 54 -14.22 12.92 -9.45
N TYR A 55 -15.25 13.00 -8.64
CA TYR A 55 -15.25 13.78 -7.39
C TYR A 55 -14.17 13.29 -6.39
N VAL A 56 -13.72 12.06 -6.52
CA VAL A 56 -12.70 11.48 -5.62
C VAL A 56 -11.30 12.01 -5.88
N ARG A 57 -11.02 12.53 -7.09
CA ARG A 57 -9.71 13.06 -7.49
C ARG A 57 -9.65 14.59 -7.42
N PRO A 58 -8.46 15.19 -7.34
CA PRO A 58 -8.31 16.62 -7.58
C PRO A 58 -8.82 17.02 -8.97
N ARG A 59 -9.37 18.20 -9.09
CA ARG A 59 -9.72 18.77 -10.40
C ARG A 59 -8.46 18.95 -11.23
N ILE A 60 -8.47 18.43 -12.46
CA ILE A 60 -7.35 18.57 -13.41
C ILE A 60 -7.59 19.82 -14.25
N PHE A 61 -6.59 20.71 -14.31
CA PHE A 61 -6.63 21.94 -15.10
C PHE A 61 -5.92 21.78 -16.43
N ASP A 62 -4.77 21.08 -16.42
CA ASP A 62 -3.93 20.89 -17.60
C ASP A 62 -3.04 19.66 -17.43
N TYR A 63 -2.65 19.04 -18.53
CA TYR A 63 -1.81 17.84 -18.50
C TYR A 63 -1.08 17.57 -19.82
N SER A 64 -0.06 16.76 -19.76
CA SER A 64 0.59 16.14 -20.90
C SER A 64 0.91 14.68 -20.61
N THR A 65 0.53 13.79 -21.52
CA THR A 65 0.93 12.38 -21.53
C THR A 65 2.05 12.10 -22.52
N SER A 66 2.65 13.16 -23.09
CA SER A 66 3.82 13.02 -23.95
C SER A 66 5.00 12.48 -23.13
N TYR A 67 5.64 11.42 -23.62
CA TYR A 67 6.82 10.83 -22.98
C TYR A 67 7.99 11.81 -22.83
N VAL A 68 8.07 12.82 -23.72
CA VAL A 68 9.12 13.84 -23.67
C VAL A 68 8.99 14.70 -22.42
N ASN A 69 7.77 15.13 -22.12
CA ASN A 69 7.51 16.04 -20.99
C ASN A 69 6.12 15.76 -20.36
N PRO A 70 5.95 14.66 -19.62
CA PRO A 70 4.71 14.38 -18.94
C PRO A 70 4.53 15.31 -17.73
N TYR A 71 3.34 15.88 -17.56
CA TYR A 71 2.97 16.68 -16.40
C TYR A 71 1.47 16.64 -16.14
N VAL A 72 1.09 16.98 -14.92
CA VAL A 72 -0.31 17.24 -14.54
C VAL A 72 -0.37 18.48 -13.66
N SER A 73 -1.29 19.39 -13.97
CA SER A 73 -1.67 20.54 -13.15
C SER A 73 -3.06 20.30 -12.58
N MET A 74 -3.17 20.33 -11.27
CA MET A 74 -4.40 20.00 -10.56
C MET A 74 -4.68 20.98 -9.42
N GLU A 75 -5.90 20.97 -8.94
CA GLU A 75 -6.29 21.76 -7.78
C GLU A 75 -5.50 21.32 -6.55
N TYR A 76 -4.97 22.30 -5.82
CA TYR A 76 -4.26 22.08 -4.58
C TYR A 76 -5.22 22.08 -3.41
N TYR A 77 -5.24 21.00 -2.65
CA TYR A 77 -5.98 20.85 -1.40
C TYR A 77 -5.02 20.89 -0.20
N ALA A 78 -5.25 21.83 0.71
CA ALA A 78 -4.53 21.89 1.98
C ALA A 78 -5.13 20.94 3.03
N TYR A 79 -5.50 19.73 2.61
CA TYR A 79 -6.05 18.71 3.49
C TYR A 79 -4.96 17.88 4.14
N HIS A 80 -5.27 17.29 5.29
CA HIS A 80 -4.41 16.26 5.90
C HIS A 80 -4.58 14.94 5.16
N THR A 81 -3.48 14.19 5.05
CA THR A 81 -3.57 12.79 4.67
C THR A 81 -4.05 11.96 5.86
N VAL A 82 -4.72 10.84 5.58
CA VAL A 82 -5.07 9.87 6.63
C VAL A 82 -3.80 9.34 7.33
N HIS A 83 -2.68 9.23 6.60
CA HIS A 83 -1.35 8.93 7.17
C HIS A 83 -0.95 9.93 8.27
N GLU A 84 -1.06 11.24 8.03
CA GLU A 84 -0.72 12.25 9.03
C GLU A 84 -1.63 12.16 10.26
N LEU A 85 -2.93 11.95 10.03
CA LEU A 85 -3.90 11.77 11.10
C LEU A 85 -3.67 10.47 11.89
N PHE A 86 -3.25 9.41 11.22
CA PHE A 86 -2.95 8.13 11.84
C PHE A 86 -1.72 8.19 12.75
N LEU A 87 -0.67 8.88 12.30
CA LEU A 87 0.58 9.03 13.05
C LEU A 87 0.48 10.07 14.15
N TYR A 88 -0.12 11.22 13.87
CA TYR A 88 0.00 12.41 14.72
C TYR A 88 -1.34 12.98 15.21
N GLY A 89 -2.47 12.58 14.61
CA GLY A 89 -3.78 13.07 14.96
C GLY A 89 -4.31 12.45 16.25
N ASP A 90 -5.09 13.21 17.00
CA ASP A 90 -5.81 12.74 18.20
C ASP A 90 -7.31 12.67 17.88
N LEU A 91 -7.69 11.67 17.08
CA LEU A 91 -9.05 11.51 16.58
C LEU A 91 -9.87 10.63 17.52
N THR A 92 -11.13 11.02 17.70
CA THR A 92 -12.12 10.21 18.39
C THR A 92 -12.51 8.97 17.58
N LEU A 93 -13.13 8.00 18.23
CA LEU A 93 -13.72 6.83 17.56
C LEU A 93 -14.65 7.23 16.43
N GLN A 94 -15.54 8.22 16.64
CA GLN A 94 -16.51 8.66 15.64
C GLN A 94 -15.81 9.27 14.41
N GLN A 95 -14.77 10.07 14.61
CA GLN A 95 -14.01 10.64 13.50
C GLN A 95 -13.33 9.56 12.64
N TRP A 96 -12.80 8.50 13.25
CA TRP A 96 -12.27 7.36 12.50
C TRP A 96 -13.36 6.60 11.74
N ILE A 97 -14.52 6.39 12.37
CA ILE A 97 -15.69 5.79 11.68
C ILE A 97 -16.10 6.64 10.49
N ASP A 98 -16.12 7.97 10.61
CA ASP A 98 -16.47 8.87 9.53
C ASP A 98 -15.44 8.78 8.37
N ILE A 99 -14.14 8.79 8.67
CA ILE A 99 -13.08 8.62 7.68
C ILE A 99 -13.23 7.28 6.96
N PHE A 100 -13.37 6.18 7.69
CA PHE A 100 -13.50 4.84 7.09
C PHE A 100 -14.77 4.70 6.26
N ASN A 101 -15.88 5.27 6.69
CA ASN A 101 -17.09 5.30 5.87
C ASN A 101 -16.89 6.09 4.58
N ARG A 102 -16.19 7.22 4.60
CA ARG A 102 -15.90 7.99 3.36
C ARG A 102 -15.02 7.17 2.39
N ILE A 103 -14.01 6.48 2.90
CA ILE A 103 -13.17 5.59 2.08
C ILE A 103 -14.03 4.45 1.51
N ARG A 104 -14.87 3.83 2.34
CA ARG A 104 -15.78 2.76 1.93
C ARG A 104 -16.75 3.20 0.82
N PHE A 105 -17.34 4.39 0.92
CA PHE A 105 -18.19 4.93 -0.14
C PHE A 105 -17.47 5.08 -1.48
N VAL A 106 -16.21 5.53 -1.47
CA VAL A 106 -15.40 5.57 -2.69
C VAL A 106 -15.18 4.17 -3.27
N CYS A 107 -14.88 3.20 -2.40
CA CYS A 107 -14.74 1.80 -2.80
C CYS A 107 -16.03 1.25 -3.41
N ASP A 108 -17.20 1.56 -2.82
CA ASP A 108 -18.50 1.15 -3.34
C ASP A 108 -18.79 1.77 -4.71
N ASP A 109 -18.45 3.04 -4.90
CA ASP A 109 -18.58 3.71 -6.19
C ASP A 109 -17.68 3.08 -7.27
N PHE A 110 -16.44 2.73 -6.93
CA PHE A 110 -15.53 2.04 -7.84
C PHE A 110 -16.03 0.64 -8.21
N LYS A 111 -16.65 -0.08 -7.28
CA LYS A 111 -17.19 -1.43 -7.51
C LYS A 111 -18.36 -1.46 -8.49
N ARG A 112 -19.02 -0.34 -8.76
CA ARG A 112 -20.09 -0.26 -9.79
C ARG A 112 -19.57 -0.46 -11.22
N TYR A 113 -18.28 -0.24 -11.44
CA TYR A 113 -17.61 -0.37 -12.74
C TYR A 113 -16.81 -1.65 -12.78
N THR A 114 -17.13 -2.50 -13.74
CA THR A 114 -16.54 -3.85 -13.87
C THR A 114 -16.00 -4.10 -15.26
N VAL A 115 -15.02 -4.99 -15.34
CA VAL A 115 -14.55 -5.60 -16.56
C VAL A 115 -14.39 -7.10 -16.37
N GLN A 116 -14.75 -7.87 -17.39
CA GLN A 116 -14.57 -9.32 -17.49
C GLN A 116 -13.99 -9.65 -18.83
N ASP A 117 -12.81 -10.24 -18.87
CA ASP A 117 -12.18 -10.73 -20.08
C ASP A 117 -11.12 -11.81 -19.80
N ALA A 118 -10.55 -12.39 -20.85
CA ALA A 118 -9.58 -13.48 -20.74
C ALA A 118 -8.22 -13.06 -20.15
N ASN A 119 -7.94 -11.75 -20.03
CA ASN A 119 -6.64 -11.26 -19.55
C ASN A 119 -6.57 -11.16 -18.03
N ILE A 120 -7.70 -11.28 -17.33
CA ILE A 120 -7.77 -11.20 -15.84
C ILE A 120 -6.82 -12.21 -15.21
N ARG A 121 -6.84 -13.47 -15.65
CA ARG A 121 -5.97 -14.50 -15.11
C ARG A 121 -4.48 -14.16 -15.22
N GLN A 122 -4.08 -13.66 -16.39
CA GLN A 122 -2.70 -13.24 -16.63
C GLN A 122 -2.31 -12.04 -15.73
N ALA A 123 -3.23 -11.09 -15.55
CA ALA A 123 -2.98 -9.94 -14.67
C ALA A 123 -2.83 -10.36 -13.20
N LEU A 124 -3.63 -11.31 -12.71
CA LEU A 124 -3.48 -11.87 -11.35
C LEU A 124 -2.13 -12.55 -11.19
N GLU A 125 -1.71 -13.38 -12.16
CA GLU A 125 -0.41 -14.06 -12.15
C GLU A 125 0.74 -13.04 -12.16
N GLU A 126 0.70 -12.04 -13.03
CA GLU A 126 1.72 -10.98 -13.10
C GLU A 126 1.83 -10.23 -11.77
N MET A 127 0.69 -9.84 -11.19
CA MET A 127 0.67 -8.98 -10.00
C MET A 127 1.00 -9.70 -8.71
N TYR A 128 0.56 -10.95 -8.54
CA TYR A 128 0.72 -11.66 -7.28
C TYR A 128 1.89 -12.63 -7.28
N LEU A 129 2.09 -13.42 -8.33
CA LEU A 129 3.15 -14.42 -8.36
C LEU A 129 4.43 -13.88 -9.01
N THR A 130 4.36 -13.53 -10.29
CA THR A 130 5.55 -13.15 -11.08
C THR A 130 6.30 -11.98 -10.43
N LYS A 131 5.58 -10.94 -10.06
CA LYS A 131 6.17 -9.77 -9.39
C LYS A 131 6.80 -10.13 -8.04
N THR A 132 6.13 -10.97 -7.24
CA THR A 132 6.65 -11.40 -5.94
C THR A 132 7.95 -12.20 -6.10
N LEU A 133 7.98 -13.16 -7.03
CA LEU A 133 9.19 -13.93 -7.32
C LEU A 133 10.34 -13.04 -7.82
N GLN A 134 10.06 -12.11 -8.73
CA GLN A 134 11.07 -11.14 -9.19
C GLN A 134 11.64 -10.28 -8.04
N ARG A 135 10.83 -9.93 -7.05
CA ARG A 135 11.27 -9.19 -5.86
C ARG A 135 12.14 -10.04 -4.94
N PHE A 136 11.80 -11.30 -4.74
CA PHE A 136 12.67 -12.22 -4.00
C PHE A 136 14.00 -12.46 -4.72
N GLU A 137 13.99 -12.63 -6.04
CA GLU A 137 15.21 -12.74 -6.83
C GLU A 137 16.09 -11.48 -6.72
N LYS A 138 15.50 -10.29 -6.71
CA LYS A 138 16.22 -9.05 -6.47
C LYS A 138 16.79 -8.99 -5.05
N MET A 139 16.02 -9.42 -4.04
CA MET A 139 16.45 -9.45 -2.65
C MET A 139 17.58 -10.45 -2.43
N LYS A 140 17.56 -11.62 -3.10
CA LYS A 140 18.60 -12.66 -3.01
C LYS A 140 19.98 -12.20 -3.54
N LYS A 141 20.00 -11.16 -4.40
CA LYS A 141 21.25 -10.56 -4.90
C LYS A 141 21.93 -9.66 -3.87
N ASP A 142 21.27 -9.30 -2.81
CA ASP A 142 21.80 -8.51 -1.71
C ASP A 142 22.36 -9.48 -0.64
N GLU A 143 23.67 -9.51 -0.45
CA GLU A 143 24.35 -10.42 0.47
C GLU A 143 23.81 -10.35 1.91
N ARG A 144 23.25 -9.20 2.31
CA ARG A 144 22.65 -9.01 3.63
C ARG A 144 21.44 -9.92 3.89
N PHE A 145 20.81 -10.43 2.84
CA PHE A 145 19.62 -11.28 2.94
C PHE A 145 19.90 -12.77 2.75
N LEU A 146 21.11 -13.19 2.36
CA LEU A 146 21.41 -14.60 2.05
C LEU A 146 21.06 -15.54 3.21
N ALA A 147 21.41 -15.17 4.44
CA ALA A 147 21.09 -15.99 5.61
C ALA A 147 19.59 -16.24 5.78
N PHE A 148 18.75 -15.26 5.46
CA PHE A 148 17.28 -15.38 5.54
C PHE A 148 16.70 -16.33 4.48
N PHE A 149 17.40 -16.54 3.36
CA PHE A 149 16.98 -17.52 2.35
C PHE A 149 17.31 -18.96 2.77
N GLU A 150 18.42 -19.18 3.45
CA GLU A 150 18.96 -20.50 3.71
C GLU A 150 18.62 -21.04 5.11
N SER A 151 18.43 -20.16 6.08
CA SER A 151 18.25 -20.50 7.49
C SER A 151 16.87 -20.09 8.00
N PRO A 152 16.30 -20.81 9.00
CA PRO A 152 15.07 -20.39 9.67
C PRO A 152 15.18 -18.97 10.24
N ILE A 153 14.08 -18.23 10.14
CA ILE A 153 14.01 -16.82 10.53
C ILE A 153 13.27 -16.72 11.86
N THR A 154 13.86 -16.06 12.84
CA THR A 154 13.21 -15.78 14.13
C THR A 154 12.68 -14.35 14.12
N VAL A 155 11.37 -14.17 14.28
CA VAL A 155 10.73 -12.87 14.42
C VAL A 155 9.97 -12.81 15.73
N ASN A 156 10.32 -11.87 16.61
CA ASN A 156 9.67 -11.69 17.92
C ASN A 156 9.54 -13.01 18.70
N GLY A 157 10.59 -13.85 18.65
CA GLY A 157 10.64 -15.14 19.35
C GLY A 157 9.96 -16.31 18.63
N LYS A 158 9.27 -16.07 17.51
CA LYS A 158 8.67 -17.14 16.68
C LYS A 158 9.60 -17.53 15.54
N LYS A 159 9.71 -18.83 15.27
CA LYS A 159 10.61 -19.37 14.26
C LYS A 159 9.84 -19.73 12.98
N TYR A 160 10.22 -19.13 11.87
CA TYR A 160 9.63 -19.33 10.55
C TYR A 160 10.60 -20.07 9.62
N GLN A 161 10.06 -20.69 8.57
CA GLN A 161 10.84 -21.34 7.52
C GLN A 161 11.77 -20.35 6.81
N PRO A 162 12.89 -20.83 6.23
CA PRO A 162 13.72 -20.01 5.34
C PRO A 162 12.92 -19.49 4.14
N LEU A 163 13.32 -18.33 3.61
CA LEU A 163 12.62 -17.74 2.47
C LEU A 163 12.55 -18.65 1.24
N GLU A 164 13.54 -19.51 1.00
CA GLU A 164 13.50 -20.51 -0.09
C GLU A 164 12.30 -21.46 0.05
N LYS A 165 11.99 -21.92 1.26
CA LYS A 165 10.82 -22.76 1.51
C LYS A 165 9.51 -21.97 1.47
N ILE A 166 9.54 -20.73 1.93
CA ILE A 166 8.37 -19.81 1.88
C ILE A 166 7.99 -19.53 0.43
N ILE A 167 8.96 -19.30 -0.46
CA ILE A 167 8.72 -19.11 -1.89
C ILE A 167 7.96 -20.32 -2.49
N VAL A 168 8.40 -21.54 -2.20
CA VAL A 168 7.72 -22.75 -2.67
C VAL A 168 6.28 -22.83 -2.14
N ALA A 169 6.05 -22.46 -0.88
CA ALA A 169 4.70 -22.42 -0.31
C ALA A 169 3.82 -21.35 -1.00
N LEU A 170 4.40 -20.20 -1.35
CA LEU A 170 3.70 -19.10 -2.06
C LEU A 170 3.36 -19.50 -3.50
N GLU A 171 4.22 -20.23 -4.21
CA GLU A 171 3.94 -20.72 -5.57
C GLU A 171 2.69 -21.62 -5.61
N THR A 172 2.36 -22.26 -4.50
CA THR A 172 1.13 -23.06 -4.34
C THR A 172 -0.04 -22.19 -3.84
N ALA A 173 0.16 -21.44 -2.76
CA ALA A 173 -0.90 -20.70 -2.09
C ALA A 173 -1.48 -19.57 -2.95
N ILE A 174 -0.64 -18.87 -3.72
CA ILE A 174 -1.09 -17.75 -4.57
C ILE A 174 -2.10 -18.21 -5.63
N PRO A 175 -1.81 -19.21 -6.47
CA PRO A 175 -2.81 -19.71 -7.42
C PRO A 175 -4.08 -20.23 -6.78
N GLU A 176 -3.95 -21.01 -5.70
CA GLU A 176 -5.10 -21.60 -5.01
C GLU A 176 -6.03 -20.57 -4.38
N MET A 177 -5.47 -19.50 -3.80
CA MET A 177 -6.25 -18.53 -3.04
C MET A 177 -6.65 -17.29 -3.84
N LEU A 178 -5.83 -16.87 -4.82
CA LEU A 178 -6.00 -15.55 -5.45
C LEU A 178 -6.47 -15.60 -6.90
N TYR A 179 -6.46 -16.77 -7.57
CA TYR A 179 -6.81 -16.86 -8.97
C TYR A 179 -8.29 -17.18 -9.24
N ASP A 180 -9.14 -17.05 -8.26
CA ASP A 180 -10.57 -17.31 -8.30
C ASP A 180 -11.44 -16.12 -8.75
N VAL A 181 -10.83 -15.00 -9.12
CA VAL A 181 -11.51 -13.79 -9.59
C VAL A 181 -11.61 -13.80 -11.12
N ASP A 182 -12.80 -13.53 -11.62
CA ASP A 182 -13.12 -13.39 -13.06
C ASP A 182 -13.58 -11.98 -13.44
N THR A 183 -13.66 -11.09 -12.47
CA THR A 183 -14.18 -9.73 -12.62
C THR A 183 -13.26 -8.76 -11.90
N PHE A 184 -12.82 -7.72 -12.61
CA PHE A 184 -12.10 -6.58 -12.01
C PHE A 184 -13.03 -5.37 -11.87
N ASN A 185 -12.72 -4.56 -10.87
CA ASN A 185 -13.38 -3.27 -10.63
C ASN A 185 -12.41 -2.12 -10.88
N ILE A 186 -12.91 -0.88 -10.95
CA ILE A 186 -12.03 0.27 -10.82
C ILE A 186 -11.33 0.19 -9.48
N ILE A 187 -10.02 0.42 -9.48
CA ILE A 187 -9.19 0.53 -8.29
C ILE A 187 -8.27 1.76 -8.41
N HIS A 188 -7.88 2.32 -7.30
CA HIS A 188 -6.80 3.29 -7.20
C HIS A 188 -5.43 2.61 -7.39
N GLY A 189 -5.33 1.38 -6.88
CA GLY A 189 -4.14 0.53 -7.00
C GLY A 189 -2.99 0.89 -6.07
N ASP A 190 -3.12 1.97 -5.28
CA ASP A 190 -2.21 2.36 -4.21
C ASP A 190 -2.97 3.12 -3.10
N LEU A 191 -4.14 2.62 -2.70
CA LEU A 191 -5.04 3.26 -1.73
C LEU A 191 -4.55 3.05 -0.29
N CYS A 192 -3.31 3.47 -0.02
CA CYS A 192 -2.77 3.54 1.33
C CYS A 192 -3.10 4.89 1.98
N PHE A 193 -2.97 5.00 3.28
CA PHE A 193 -3.33 6.21 4.03
C PHE A 193 -2.59 7.48 3.57
N ALA A 194 -1.38 7.34 3.04
CA ALA A 194 -0.61 8.48 2.51
C ALA A 194 -1.23 9.09 1.24
N ASN A 195 -2.03 8.32 0.51
CA ASN A 195 -2.64 8.74 -0.75
C ASN A 195 -4.12 9.16 -0.61
N ILE A 196 -4.62 9.23 0.61
CA ILE A 196 -5.98 9.65 0.93
C ILE A 196 -5.93 10.94 1.73
N MET A 197 -6.46 12.01 1.17
CA MET A 197 -6.59 13.31 1.84
C MET A 197 -8.01 13.47 2.37
N VAL A 198 -8.16 14.07 3.53
CA VAL A 198 -9.46 14.32 4.17
C VAL A 198 -9.54 15.77 4.65
N ASP A 199 -10.68 16.41 4.47
CA ASP A 199 -10.94 17.76 4.97
C ASP A 199 -11.07 17.80 6.50
N SER A 200 -11.02 18.99 7.07
CA SER A 200 -11.06 19.18 8.53
C SER A 200 -12.36 18.73 9.20
N ASN A 201 -13.44 18.59 8.43
CA ASN A 201 -14.75 18.14 8.93
C ASN A 201 -15.00 16.65 8.69
N PHE A 202 -14.04 15.91 8.11
CA PHE A 202 -14.16 14.49 7.73
C PHE A 202 -15.33 14.21 6.79
N SER A 203 -15.70 15.20 5.97
CA SER A 203 -16.85 15.14 5.07
C SER A 203 -16.48 14.77 3.64
N PHE A 204 -15.25 15.12 3.22
CA PHE A 204 -14.76 14.89 1.88
C PHE A 204 -13.40 14.22 1.91
N ILE A 205 -13.19 13.32 0.96
CA ILE A 205 -11.86 12.79 0.69
C ILE A 205 -11.45 13.07 -0.76
N LYS A 206 -10.13 13.15 -0.97
CA LYS A 206 -9.50 13.16 -2.29
C LYS A 206 -8.40 12.12 -2.30
N VAL A 207 -8.32 11.35 -3.39
CA VAL A 207 -7.26 10.38 -3.58
C VAL A 207 -6.24 10.90 -4.60
N ILE A 208 -4.97 10.66 -4.31
CA ILE A 208 -3.82 11.12 -5.09
C ILE A 208 -2.85 9.97 -5.34
N ASP A 209 -1.96 10.14 -6.31
CA ASP A 209 -0.91 9.18 -6.64
C ASP A 209 -1.43 7.75 -6.97
N PRO A 210 -2.46 7.64 -7.83
CA PRO A 210 -2.96 6.33 -8.24
C PRO A 210 -1.88 5.56 -8.98
N ARG A 211 -1.95 4.22 -8.90
CA ARG A 211 -0.97 3.38 -9.57
C ARG A 211 -1.08 3.43 -11.09
N GLY A 212 -2.31 3.50 -11.64
CA GLY A 212 -2.58 3.53 -13.08
C GLY A 212 -2.17 2.27 -13.82
N LYS A 213 -1.96 1.15 -13.11
CA LYS A 213 -1.60 -0.14 -13.70
C LYS A 213 -1.88 -1.31 -12.77
N PHE A 214 -2.59 -2.34 -13.27
CA PHE A 214 -2.72 -3.66 -12.66
C PHE A 214 -2.62 -4.73 -13.76
N GLY A 215 -1.46 -5.40 -13.89
CA GLY A 215 -1.17 -6.17 -15.09
C GLY A 215 -1.21 -5.31 -16.34
N THR A 216 -2.07 -5.65 -17.29
CA THR A 216 -2.31 -4.88 -18.52
C THR A 216 -3.41 -3.82 -18.38
N TYR A 217 -4.14 -3.79 -17.26
CA TYR A 217 -5.22 -2.84 -17.01
C TYR A 217 -4.68 -1.53 -16.43
N ASP A 218 -5.31 -0.42 -16.78
CA ASP A 218 -4.92 0.93 -16.34
C ASP A 218 -5.74 1.45 -15.14
N ILE A 219 -7.09 1.31 -15.17
CA ILE A 219 -7.97 1.73 -14.07
C ILE A 219 -8.65 0.56 -13.37
N TYR A 220 -8.65 -0.63 -13.98
CA TYR A 220 -9.27 -1.82 -13.42
C TYR A 220 -8.25 -2.73 -12.74
N GLY A 221 -8.69 -3.45 -11.71
CA GLY A 221 -7.88 -4.44 -11.02
C GLY A 221 -8.69 -5.26 -10.02
N ASP A 222 -8.00 -6.14 -9.30
CA ASP A 222 -8.58 -6.93 -8.23
C ASP A 222 -8.91 -6.03 -7.03
N PHE A 223 -10.19 -5.97 -6.67
CA PHE A 223 -10.63 -5.14 -5.54
C PHE A 223 -10.03 -5.57 -4.19
N ARG A 224 -9.66 -6.85 -4.04
CA ARG A 224 -8.95 -7.33 -2.84
C ARG A 224 -7.57 -6.67 -2.69
N TYR A 225 -6.92 -6.29 -3.79
CA TYR A 225 -5.68 -5.53 -3.78
C TYR A 225 -5.88 -4.13 -3.21
N GLU A 226 -7.00 -3.49 -3.54
CA GLU A 226 -7.39 -2.19 -2.97
C GLU A 226 -7.58 -2.27 -1.46
N LEU A 227 -8.31 -3.29 -0.98
CA LEU A 227 -8.46 -3.55 0.46
C LEU A 227 -7.11 -3.84 1.13
N ALA A 228 -6.25 -4.65 0.51
CA ALA A 228 -4.92 -4.97 1.05
C ALA A 228 -4.03 -3.74 1.22
N LYS A 229 -4.18 -2.72 0.37
CA LYS A 229 -3.49 -1.44 0.54
C LYS A 229 -3.96 -0.65 1.75
N LEU A 230 -5.23 -0.74 2.12
CA LEU A 230 -5.75 -0.18 3.37
C LEU A 230 -5.26 -0.98 4.59
N PHE A 231 -5.28 -2.33 4.50
CA PHE A 231 -4.72 -3.21 5.53
C PHE A 231 -3.24 -2.94 5.79
N HIS A 232 -2.46 -2.74 4.75
CA HIS A 232 -1.06 -2.39 4.80
C HIS A 232 -0.78 -1.18 5.73
N SER A 233 -1.71 -0.20 5.78
CA SER A 233 -1.65 0.92 6.71
C SER A 233 -2.23 0.55 8.08
N VAL A 234 -3.49 0.08 8.15
CA VAL A 234 -4.22 -0.05 9.42
C VAL A 234 -3.79 -1.26 10.25
N ASP A 235 -3.46 -2.40 9.63
CA ASP A 235 -2.97 -3.62 10.27
C ASP A 235 -1.44 -3.65 10.31
N GLY A 236 -0.81 -3.66 9.15
CA GLY A 236 0.65 -3.78 9.00
C GLY A 236 1.46 -2.57 9.43
N LYS A 237 0.81 -1.44 9.74
CA LYS A 237 1.46 -0.23 10.26
C LYS A 237 2.59 0.33 9.40
N TYR A 238 2.47 0.17 8.08
CA TYR A 238 3.46 0.67 7.13
C TYR A 238 3.84 2.14 7.36
N ASP A 239 2.85 2.97 7.69
CA ASP A 239 3.00 4.39 7.96
C ASP A 239 3.99 4.68 9.11
N PHE A 240 3.98 3.85 10.14
CA PHE A 240 4.93 3.93 11.26
C PHE A 240 6.32 3.47 10.85
N ILE A 241 6.42 2.43 10.02
CA ILE A 241 7.69 1.87 9.56
C ILE A 241 8.48 2.92 8.78
N ILE A 242 7.85 3.56 7.78
CA ILE A 242 8.51 4.57 6.94
C ILE A 242 8.85 5.88 7.67
N LYS A 243 8.40 6.05 8.91
CA LYS A 243 8.69 7.20 9.78
C LYS A 243 9.62 6.84 10.95
N ASP A 244 10.25 5.68 10.92
CA ASP A 244 11.12 5.20 11.99
C ASP A 244 10.46 5.14 13.38
N LEU A 245 9.13 4.99 13.43
CA LEU A 245 8.36 4.90 14.65
C LEU A 245 8.26 3.44 15.13
N PHE A 246 9.42 2.83 15.39
CA PHE A 246 9.56 1.47 15.89
C PHE A 246 10.87 1.28 16.66
N ASP A 247 10.86 0.32 17.58
CA ASP A 247 12.07 -0.23 18.18
C ASP A 247 12.51 -1.45 17.35
N LEU A 248 13.79 -1.63 17.12
CA LEU A 248 14.32 -2.75 16.36
C LEU A 248 15.68 -3.21 16.92
N ASP A 249 15.75 -4.51 17.18
CA ASP A 249 16.98 -5.25 17.40
C ASP A 249 17.04 -6.42 16.39
N TYR A 250 18.14 -6.56 15.66
CA TYR A 250 18.26 -7.59 14.64
C TYR A 250 19.69 -8.09 14.49
N ASN A 251 19.81 -9.35 14.07
CA ASN A 251 21.07 -9.97 13.73
C ASN A 251 20.94 -10.74 12.41
N ILE A 252 21.63 -10.28 11.38
CA ILE A 252 21.57 -10.86 10.04
C ILE A 252 22.17 -12.28 10.03
N GLU A 253 23.28 -12.51 10.73
CA GLU A 253 23.98 -13.79 10.73
C GLU A 253 23.14 -14.92 11.33
N THR A 254 22.33 -14.60 12.35
CA THR A 254 21.42 -15.54 13.01
C THR A 254 20.01 -15.46 12.50
N SER A 255 19.74 -14.66 11.48
CA SER A 255 18.40 -14.41 10.92
C SER A 255 17.35 -14.07 11.98
N CYS A 256 17.72 -13.23 12.94
CA CYS A 256 16.87 -12.83 14.06
C CYS A 256 16.41 -11.37 13.92
N ILE A 257 15.11 -11.14 14.09
CA ILE A 257 14.47 -9.81 14.03
C ILE A 257 13.54 -9.68 15.23
N ASN A 258 13.80 -8.71 16.10
CA ASN A 258 12.90 -8.34 17.19
C ASN A 258 12.50 -6.88 16.99
N TYR A 259 11.21 -6.62 16.83
CA TYR A 259 10.73 -5.27 16.59
C TYR A 259 9.41 -5.02 17.32
N ARG A 260 9.14 -3.75 17.54
CA ARG A 260 7.89 -3.28 18.12
C ARG A 260 7.52 -1.95 17.47
N ILE A 261 6.34 -1.87 16.87
CA ILE A 261 5.80 -0.62 16.33
C ILE A 261 5.38 0.27 17.50
N GLN A 262 5.79 1.54 17.46
CA GLN A 262 5.43 2.57 18.45
C GLN A 262 4.07 3.17 18.07
N ASP A 263 3.02 2.31 18.02
CA ASP A 263 1.66 2.77 17.75
C ASP A 263 1.12 3.62 18.90
N ARG A 264 0.23 4.55 18.57
CA ARG A 264 -0.42 5.42 19.55
C ARG A 264 -1.38 4.61 20.43
N LYS A 265 -1.39 4.93 21.72
CA LYS A 265 -2.42 4.40 22.62
C LYS A 265 -3.75 5.06 22.29
N ARG A 266 -4.74 4.25 21.96
CA ARG A 266 -6.15 4.63 21.76
C ARG A 266 -7.00 3.83 22.74
N GLU A 267 -8.14 4.41 23.14
CA GLU A 267 -9.12 3.71 23.99
C GLU A 267 -9.90 2.62 23.23
N PHE A 268 -9.70 2.54 21.91
CA PHE A 268 -10.33 1.58 21.01
C PHE A 268 -9.31 0.93 20.09
N ASN A 269 -9.66 -0.27 19.60
CA ASN A 269 -8.86 -0.99 18.61
C ASN A 269 -9.23 -0.50 17.18
N LEU A 270 -8.36 0.33 16.58
CA LEU A 270 -8.60 0.93 15.28
C LEU A 270 -8.74 -0.11 14.16
N TYR A 271 -7.95 -1.20 14.20
CA TYR A 271 -8.08 -2.28 13.23
C TYR A 271 -9.45 -2.95 13.30
N LYS A 272 -9.96 -3.19 14.52
CA LYS A 272 -11.32 -3.72 14.68
C LYS A 272 -12.38 -2.76 14.13
N VAL A 273 -12.26 -1.45 14.39
CA VAL A 273 -13.17 -0.43 13.83
C VAL A 273 -13.15 -0.47 12.30
N PHE A 274 -11.96 -0.62 11.71
CA PHE A 274 -11.82 -0.78 10.26
C PHE A 274 -12.53 -2.05 9.76
N LEU A 275 -12.27 -3.21 10.38
CA LEU A 275 -12.91 -4.47 10.00
C LEU A 275 -14.45 -4.40 10.09
N ASP A 276 -14.97 -3.82 11.18
CA ASP A 276 -16.41 -3.66 11.37
C ASP A 276 -17.02 -2.73 10.29
N THR A 277 -16.30 -1.66 9.90
CA THR A 277 -16.77 -0.72 8.87
C THR A 277 -16.73 -1.34 7.47
N PHE A 278 -15.73 -2.14 7.15
CA PHE A 278 -15.53 -2.76 5.84
C PHE A 278 -16.04 -4.21 5.78
N ALA A 279 -16.84 -4.66 6.75
CA ALA A 279 -17.27 -6.06 6.84
C ALA A 279 -17.96 -6.58 5.56
N ALA A 280 -18.78 -5.74 4.92
CA ALA A 280 -19.48 -6.10 3.69
C ALA A 280 -18.54 -6.20 2.49
N GLU A 281 -17.56 -5.30 2.37
CA GLU A 281 -16.59 -5.25 1.29
C GLU A 281 -15.57 -6.38 1.39
N ILE A 282 -15.17 -6.74 2.62
CA ILE A 282 -14.26 -7.87 2.90
C ILE A 282 -15.00 -9.20 2.68
N GLY A 283 -16.24 -9.33 3.15
CA GLY A 283 -17.03 -10.55 3.03
C GLY A 283 -16.27 -11.77 3.53
N ASN A 284 -16.14 -12.77 2.66
CA ASN A 284 -15.41 -14.02 2.95
C ASN A 284 -13.92 -13.99 2.54
N ASP A 285 -13.44 -12.86 2.06
CA ASP A 285 -12.10 -12.76 1.45
C ASP A 285 -11.00 -12.30 2.43
N LEU A 286 -11.28 -12.21 3.74
CA LEU A 286 -10.31 -11.73 4.73
C LEU A 286 -8.93 -12.40 4.59
N ARG A 287 -8.89 -13.73 4.54
CA ARG A 287 -7.62 -14.46 4.39
C ARG A 287 -6.90 -14.17 3.07
N LYS A 288 -7.66 -13.91 1.99
CA LYS A 288 -7.09 -13.56 0.69
C LYS A 288 -6.51 -12.13 0.71
N VAL A 289 -7.20 -11.20 1.37
CA VAL A 289 -6.72 -9.83 1.58
C VAL A 289 -5.46 -9.84 2.45
N GLU A 290 -5.42 -10.61 3.53
CA GLU A 290 -4.22 -10.79 4.37
C GLU A 290 -3.06 -11.42 3.60
N LEU A 291 -3.31 -12.39 2.70
CA LEU A 291 -2.26 -12.92 1.83
C LEU A 291 -1.70 -11.82 0.93
N ILE A 292 -2.55 -11.04 0.28
CA ILE A 292 -2.10 -9.93 -0.59
C ILE A 292 -1.32 -8.89 0.23
N GLU A 293 -1.76 -8.57 1.44
CA GLU A 293 -1.05 -7.67 2.35
C GLU A 293 0.37 -8.20 2.69
N ALA A 294 0.49 -9.48 3.02
CA ALA A 294 1.79 -10.11 3.26
C ALA A 294 2.70 -10.01 2.03
N LEU A 295 2.16 -10.27 0.82
CA LEU A 295 2.89 -10.12 -0.44
C LEU A 295 3.32 -8.66 -0.69
N LEU A 296 2.52 -7.67 -0.30
CA LEU A 296 2.90 -6.26 -0.37
C LEU A 296 4.14 -5.98 0.48
N PHE A 297 4.17 -6.40 1.75
CA PHE A 297 5.32 -6.21 2.62
C PHE A 297 6.57 -6.91 2.08
N LEU A 298 6.47 -8.21 1.75
CA LEU A 298 7.61 -8.99 1.27
C LEU A 298 8.15 -8.48 -0.08
N SER A 299 7.27 -8.08 -1.00
CA SER A 299 7.69 -7.57 -2.31
C SER A 299 8.26 -6.15 -2.27
N MET A 300 8.04 -5.40 -1.19
CA MET A 300 8.55 -4.03 -1.03
C MET A 300 9.98 -3.97 -0.47
N ILE A 301 10.46 -5.03 0.18
CA ILE A 301 11.79 -5.05 0.82
C ILE A 301 12.89 -4.55 -0.12
N PRO A 302 13.06 -5.06 -1.35
CA PRO A 302 14.11 -4.58 -2.25
C PRO A 302 13.87 -3.17 -2.83
N LEU A 303 12.72 -2.55 -2.55
CA LEU A 303 12.42 -1.16 -2.93
C LEU A 303 12.82 -0.14 -1.86
N HIS A 304 13.11 -0.60 -0.65
CA HIS A 304 13.55 0.21 0.50
C HIS A 304 15.03 -0.02 0.82
N GLY A 305 15.87 -0.12 -0.24
CA GLY A 305 17.30 -0.34 -0.11
C GLY A 305 18.06 0.78 0.62
N GLU A 306 17.45 1.95 0.74
CA GLU A 306 17.95 3.10 1.50
C GLU A 306 18.01 2.85 3.02
N SER A 307 17.18 1.93 3.53
CA SER A 307 17.08 1.65 4.97
C SER A 307 16.97 0.16 5.27
N ILE A 308 18.06 -0.45 5.70
CA ILE A 308 18.06 -1.84 6.19
C ILE A 308 17.10 -2.02 7.38
N ARG A 309 16.91 -0.99 8.20
CA ARG A 309 16.00 -1.01 9.34
C ARG A 309 14.55 -1.18 8.87
N HIS A 310 14.12 -0.41 7.86
CA HIS A 310 12.79 -0.57 7.25
C HIS A 310 12.64 -1.96 6.64
N GLN A 311 13.65 -2.43 5.91
CA GLN A 311 13.63 -3.76 5.29
C GLN A 311 13.46 -4.88 6.31
N MET A 312 14.14 -4.82 7.48
CA MET A 312 14.00 -5.83 8.54
C MET A 312 12.61 -5.83 9.16
N VAL A 313 12.05 -4.66 9.47
CA VAL A 313 10.69 -4.57 10.04
C VAL A 313 9.65 -5.01 9.00
N MET A 314 9.81 -4.65 7.71
CA MET A 314 8.93 -5.12 6.63
C MET A 314 8.98 -6.64 6.47
N LEU A 315 10.18 -7.25 6.56
CA LEU A 315 10.34 -8.70 6.53
C LEU A 315 9.61 -9.35 7.71
N GLY A 316 9.84 -8.87 8.92
CA GLY A 316 9.16 -9.37 10.12
C GLY A 316 7.65 -9.26 10.02
N THR A 317 7.14 -8.08 9.67
CA THR A 317 5.69 -7.83 9.50
C THR A 317 5.09 -8.73 8.42
N GLY A 318 5.74 -8.83 7.26
CA GLY A 318 5.29 -9.69 6.16
C GLY A 318 5.21 -11.17 6.55
N LEU A 319 6.19 -11.69 7.30
CA LEU A 319 6.19 -13.07 7.78
C LEU A 319 5.10 -13.32 8.84
N GLU A 320 4.90 -12.41 9.78
CA GLU A 320 3.85 -12.54 10.80
C GLU A 320 2.46 -12.53 10.17
N ILE A 321 2.20 -11.66 9.17
CA ILE A 321 0.93 -11.63 8.45
C ILE A 321 0.77 -12.89 7.59
N LEU A 322 1.81 -13.29 6.85
CA LEU A 322 1.76 -14.50 6.01
C LEU A 322 1.42 -15.74 6.83
N ASN A 323 1.97 -15.87 8.04
CA ASN A 323 1.71 -17.03 8.91
C ASN A 323 0.26 -17.13 9.40
N ARG A 324 -0.53 -16.06 9.31
CA ARG A 324 -1.98 -16.12 9.62
C ARG A 324 -2.75 -16.96 8.59
N VAL A 325 -2.24 -17.00 7.35
CA VAL A 325 -2.95 -17.58 6.20
C VAL A 325 -2.25 -18.79 5.58
N VAL A 326 -0.92 -18.80 5.61
CA VAL A 326 -0.07 -19.90 5.13
C VAL A 326 0.81 -20.33 6.29
N ASN A 327 0.72 -21.59 6.71
CA ASN A 327 1.56 -22.10 7.79
C ASN A 327 3.02 -22.13 7.33
N ILE A 328 3.81 -21.18 7.79
CA ILE A 328 5.24 -21.08 7.53
C ILE A 328 6.09 -21.22 8.80
N GLN A 329 5.46 -21.55 9.93
CA GLN A 329 6.17 -21.75 11.19
C GLN A 329 6.95 -23.08 11.15
N VAL A 330 8.15 -23.08 11.71
CA VAL A 330 8.90 -24.31 11.94
C VAL A 330 8.23 -25.05 13.09
N GLU A 331 7.81 -26.30 12.85
CA GLU A 331 7.31 -27.16 13.92
C GLU A 331 8.41 -27.31 14.97
N GLY A 332 8.12 -26.98 16.22
CA GLY A 332 9.08 -27.08 17.30
C GLY A 332 9.44 -28.55 17.54
N GLU A 333 10.72 -28.81 17.67
CA GLU A 333 11.15 -29.94 18.49
C GLU A 333 10.69 -29.60 19.92
N GLU A 334 9.69 -30.37 20.45
CA GLU A 334 9.29 -30.36 21.85
C GLU A 334 10.45 -30.73 22.79
#